data_d8d948ebc8f8145c2f7cb2eb2be1dd7a
#
_entry.id   d8d948ebc8f8145c2f7cb2eb2be1dd7a
#
_cell.length_a   1.000
_cell.length_b   1.000
_cell.length_c   1.000
_cell.angle_alpha   90.00
_cell.angle_beta   90.00
_cell.angle_gamma   90.00
#
_symmetry.space_group_name_H-M   'P 1'
#
loop_
_entity.id
_entity.type
_entity.pdbx_description
1 polymer ?
#
loop_
_entity_poly.entity_id
_entity_poly.type
_entity_poly.pdbx_seq_one_letter_code
_entity_poly.pdbx_strand_id
1 'polypeptide(L)'
;MADIFAYIVHKGGKADDSAIELITAAKKIDAGASVTAIVCGAGADLDAVCAEVANTYPKVWKVAADSFANPNGEEIRPVLASLIPAGSIVLFANDSLGLDVAPGLSIKMDGVFLSDVIDFEGMDGAKLTAIRQEYSGQVYAKMDADVSGGAVITVRPGAFAGDEAGGAGGAIEDKAADVPAVGRKYLETVAAEVGDVDITKSEVLLSIGRGIESEDNLEAAFDLAKIMGADVSCSRPIVDSKWLEHARQVGTSGQTVKPKVYMAMGISGAFQHLGGLKGNPFIVAVNKNPKAPIFQVADVGIVGDILEIMPEMQEKLEEMKG
;
A
#
# COMPACT_ATOMS: atom_id res chain seq x y z
N MET A 1 25.95 12.62 8.53
CA MET A 1 24.76 11.82 8.33
C MET A 1 24.06 12.37 7.08
N ALA A 2 23.53 11.51 6.22
CA ALA A 2 22.78 11.96 5.06
C ALA A 2 21.43 12.54 5.51
N ASP A 3 20.94 13.60 4.84
CA ASP A 3 19.59 14.08 5.06
C ASP A 3 18.59 13.05 4.52
N ILE A 4 17.52 12.76 5.28
CA ILE A 4 16.49 11.81 4.86
C ILE A 4 15.20 12.57 4.54
N PHE A 5 14.67 12.33 3.35
CA PHE A 5 13.41 12.88 2.87
C PHE A 5 12.38 11.77 2.66
N ALA A 6 11.12 12.06 2.92
CA ALA A 6 9.99 11.19 2.62
C ALA A 6 9.01 11.92 1.69
N TYR A 7 8.77 11.38 0.50
CA TYR A 7 7.75 11.93 -0.39
C TYR A 7 6.38 11.39 0.02
N ILE A 8 5.46 12.29 0.34
CA ILE A 8 4.13 11.95 0.83
C ILE A 8 3.12 12.04 -0.29
N VAL A 9 2.50 10.91 -0.60
CA VAL A 9 1.36 10.83 -1.51
C VAL A 9 0.09 11.23 -0.77
N HIS A 10 -0.80 11.94 -1.44
CA HIS A 10 -2.08 12.35 -0.86
C HIS A 10 -3.20 12.39 -1.90
N LYS A 11 -4.43 12.39 -1.44
CA LYS A 11 -5.62 12.53 -2.28
C LYS A 11 -6.73 13.25 -1.51
N GLY A 12 -7.33 14.28 -2.13
CA GLY A 12 -8.44 15.03 -1.52
C GLY A 12 -8.08 15.65 -0.17
N GLY A 13 -6.87 16.21 -0.04
CA GLY A 13 -6.42 16.88 1.17
C GLY A 13 -6.05 15.96 2.34
N LYS A 14 -5.96 14.64 2.10
CA LYS A 14 -5.58 13.64 3.12
C LYS A 14 -4.34 12.87 2.69
N ALA A 15 -3.39 12.71 3.61
CA ALA A 15 -2.20 11.90 3.39
C ALA A 15 -2.54 10.42 3.22
N ASP A 16 -1.79 9.71 2.38
CA ASP A 16 -1.83 8.25 2.32
C ASP A 16 -1.24 7.65 3.62
N ASP A 17 -1.74 6.49 4.03
CA ASP A 17 -1.27 5.81 5.24
C ASP A 17 0.23 5.50 5.22
N SER A 18 0.84 5.38 4.04
CA SER A 18 2.29 5.24 3.90
C SER A 18 3.08 6.40 4.52
N ALA A 19 2.47 7.57 4.70
CA ALA A 19 3.13 8.72 5.33
C ALA A 19 3.66 8.38 6.73
N ILE A 20 2.89 7.67 7.55
CA ILE A 20 3.30 7.26 8.90
C ILE A 20 4.24 6.04 8.91
N GLU A 21 4.26 5.26 7.83
CA GLU A 21 5.18 4.14 7.65
C GLU A 21 6.58 4.61 7.22
N LEU A 22 6.65 5.62 6.34
CA LEU A 22 7.93 6.13 5.82
C LEU A 22 8.80 6.77 6.92
N ILE A 23 8.21 7.39 7.93
CA ILE A 23 8.99 7.90 9.06
C ILE A 23 9.59 6.76 9.90
N THR A 24 8.86 5.66 10.07
CA THR A 24 9.37 4.45 10.74
C THR A 24 10.50 3.82 9.93
N ALA A 25 10.33 3.71 8.61
CA ALA A 25 11.35 3.23 7.71
C ALA A 25 12.63 4.09 7.78
N ALA A 26 12.50 5.41 7.81
CA ALA A 26 13.62 6.33 7.96
C ALA A 26 14.35 6.14 9.30
N LYS A 27 13.63 5.96 10.42
CA LYS A 27 14.21 5.69 11.74
C LYS A 27 14.93 4.34 11.81
N LYS A 28 14.54 3.37 10.98
CA LYS A 28 15.25 2.10 10.81
C LYS A 28 16.58 2.27 10.08
N ILE A 29 16.66 3.21 9.14
CA ILE A 29 17.91 3.57 8.45
C ILE A 29 18.86 4.25 9.43
N ASP A 30 18.38 5.29 10.12
CA ASP A 30 19.12 6.05 11.13
C ASP A 30 18.14 6.50 12.23
N ALA A 31 18.28 5.93 13.43
CA ALA A 31 17.43 6.25 14.58
C ALA A 31 17.49 7.72 15.01
N GLY A 32 18.57 8.43 14.69
CA GLY A 32 18.77 9.86 14.99
C GLY A 32 18.38 10.80 13.87
N ALA A 33 17.90 10.28 12.73
CA ALA A 33 17.59 11.10 11.57
C ALA A 33 16.43 12.07 11.81
N SER A 34 16.63 13.34 11.41
CA SER A 34 15.55 14.31 11.25
C SER A 34 14.98 14.16 9.84
N VAL A 35 13.79 13.58 9.72
CA VAL A 35 13.16 13.30 8.43
C VAL A 35 12.36 14.51 7.95
N THR A 36 12.59 14.95 6.72
CA THR A 36 11.79 16.01 6.08
C THR A 36 10.77 15.38 5.15
N ALA A 37 9.49 15.64 5.39
CA ALA A 37 8.44 15.27 4.44
C ALA A 37 8.42 16.23 3.26
N ILE A 38 8.16 15.72 2.05
CA ILE A 38 7.94 16.54 0.84
C ILE A 38 6.53 16.26 0.36
N VAL A 39 5.72 17.31 0.22
CA VAL A 39 4.35 17.24 -0.27
C VAL A 39 4.23 18.13 -1.51
N CYS A 40 3.95 17.53 -2.66
CA CYS A 40 3.65 18.24 -3.89
C CYS A 40 2.14 18.25 -4.13
N GLY A 41 1.55 19.41 -4.39
CA GLY A 41 0.10 19.51 -4.59
C GLY A 41 -0.35 20.89 -5.01
N ALA A 42 -1.66 21.14 -4.93
CA ALA A 42 -2.26 22.43 -5.28
C ALA A 42 -3.39 22.83 -4.31
N GLY A 43 -3.58 24.13 -4.13
CA GLY A 43 -4.73 24.70 -3.44
C GLY A 43 -4.92 24.23 -1.98
N ALA A 44 -6.18 24.24 -1.53
CA ALA A 44 -6.54 23.93 -0.15
C ALA A 44 -6.23 22.48 0.26
N ASP A 45 -6.23 21.54 -0.67
CA ASP A 45 -5.88 20.15 -0.40
C ASP A 45 -4.41 20.02 0.02
N LEU A 46 -3.50 20.78 -0.62
CA LEU A 46 -2.10 20.83 -0.22
C LEU A 46 -1.92 21.40 1.18
N ASP A 47 -2.66 22.47 1.53
CA ASP A 47 -2.59 23.07 2.86
C ASP A 47 -3.06 22.08 3.93
N ALA A 48 -4.17 21.39 3.69
CA ALA A 48 -4.73 20.40 4.60
C ALA A 48 -3.77 19.25 4.86
N VAL A 49 -3.20 18.67 3.80
CA VAL A 49 -2.26 17.54 3.96
C VAL A 49 -0.95 17.95 4.59
N CYS A 50 -0.41 19.13 4.30
CA CYS A 50 0.79 19.63 4.97
C CYS A 50 0.56 19.82 6.48
N ALA A 51 -0.62 20.30 6.89
CA ALA A 51 -0.99 20.42 8.29
C ALA A 51 -1.12 19.05 8.98
N GLU A 52 -1.71 18.06 8.30
CA GLU A 52 -1.80 16.68 8.78
C GLU A 52 -0.40 16.07 8.99
N VAL A 53 0.45 16.15 7.97
CA VAL A 53 1.81 15.59 7.96
C VAL A 53 2.72 16.23 8.99
N ALA A 54 2.54 17.53 9.28
CA ALA A 54 3.28 18.26 10.32
C ALA A 54 3.04 17.73 11.74
N ASN A 55 1.98 16.94 11.97
CA ASN A 55 1.79 16.28 13.26
C ASN A 55 2.77 15.11 13.48
N THR A 56 3.31 14.53 12.40
CA THR A 56 4.21 13.37 12.45
C THR A 56 5.65 13.73 12.11
N TYR A 57 5.85 14.62 11.14
CA TYR A 57 7.17 15.01 10.64
C TYR A 57 7.64 16.33 11.27
N PRO A 58 8.91 16.42 11.73
CA PRO A 58 9.45 17.66 12.32
C PRO A 58 9.57 18.79 11.30
N LYS A 59 9.62 18.46 10.01
CA LYS A 59 9.74 19.40 8.90
C LYS A 59 8.94 18.93 7.70
N VAL A 60 8.21 19.86 7.07
CA VAL A 60 7.42 19.60 5.86
C VAL A 60 7.79 20.63 4.79
N TRP A 61 8.26 20.17 3.65
CA TRP A 61 8.40 20.98 2.46
C TRP A 61 7.10 20.98 1.68
N LYS A 62 6.45 22.11 1.61
CA LYS A 62 5.26 22.35 0.82
C LYS A 62 5.67 22.84 -0.57
N VAL A 63 5.40 22.07 -1.59
CA VAL A 63 5.76 22.34 -3.00
C VAL A 63 4.48 22.53 -3.79
N ALA A 64 4.14 23.81 -4.05
CA ALA A 64 2.87 24.17 -4.68
C ALA A 64 3.03 24.42 -6.19
N ALA A 65 2.19 23.77 -7.00
CA ALA A 65 1.99 24.12 -8.40
C ALA A 65 0.58 23.65 -8.83
N ASP A 66 -0.09 24.40 -9.69
CA ASP A 66 -1.46 24.06 -10.13
C ASP A 66 -1.51 22.70 -10.84
N SER A 67 -0.47 22.34 -11.62
CA SER A 67 -0.40 21.04 -12.28
C SER A 67 -0.29 19.85 -11.31
N PHE A 68 0.17 20.08 -10.10
CA PHE A 68 0.28 19.03 -9.07
C PHE A 68 -1.06 18.65 -8.43
N ALA A 69 -2.18 19.31 -8.81
CA ALA A 69 -3.51 18.83 -8.50
C ALA A 69 -3.76 17.39 -9.03
N ASN A 70 -3.05 17.03 -10.12
CA ASN A 70 -3.05 15.68 -10.69
C ASN A 70 -1.58 15.23 -10.85
N PRO A 71 -1.05 14.48 -9.90
CA PRO A 71 0.37 14.14 -9.84
C PRO A 71 0.91 13.54 -11.14
N ASN A 72 2.03 14.07 -11.63
CA ASN A 72 2.69 13.67 -12.86
C ASN A 72 4.20 13.46 -12.59
N GLY A 73 4.68 12.24 -12.72
CA GLY A 73 6.08 11.93 -12.46
C GLY A 73 7.07 12.66 -13.36
N GLU A 74 6.66 13.03 -14.57
CA GLU A 74 7.53 13.83 -15.47
C GLU A 74 7.77 15.25 -14.95
N GLU A 75 6.81 15.83 -14.22
CA GLU A 75 6.91 17.15 -13.59
C GLU A 75 7.58 17.08 -12.21
N ILE A 76 7.14 16.12 -11.37
CA ILE A 76 7.60 15.97 -9.99
C ILE A 76 9.09 15.65 -9.94
N ARG A 77 9.56 14.74 -10.77
CA ARG A 77 10.95 14.25 -10.76
C ARG A 77 12.00 15.37 -10.92
N PRO A 78 11.92 16.26 -11.94
CA PRO A 78 12.90 17.35 -12.08
C PRO A 78 12.78 18.38 -10.95
N VAL A 79 11.59 18.65 -10.43
CA VAL A 79 11.38 19.53 -9.29
C VAL A 79 12.08 18.96 -8.05
N LEU A 80 11.87 17.69 -7.73
CA LEU A 80 12.55 17.03 -6.61
C LEU A 80 14.07 17.03 -6.78
N ALA A 81 14.56 16.74 -7.98
CA ALA A 81 16.00 16.75 -8.27
C ALA A 81 16.63 18.13 -8.08
N SER A 82 15.88 19.22 -8.25
CA SER A 82 16.37 20.59 -8.03
C SER A 82 16.33 21.02 -6.56
N LEU A 83 15.43 20.45 -5.76
CA LEU A 83 15.20 20.84 -4.37
C LEU A 83 16.03 20.02 -3.38
N ILE A 84 16.21 18.73 -3.66
CA ILE A 84 16.84 17.78 -2.74
C ILE A 84 18.37 17.89 -2.85
N PRO A 85 19.10 18.09 -1.75
CA PRO A 85 20.55 18.14 -1.77
C PRO A 85 21.19 16.83 -2.24
N ALA A 86 22.29 16.91 -2.94
CA ALA A 86 23.07 15.73 -3.33
C ALA A 86 23.52 14.92 -2.09
N GLY A 87 23.60 13.60 -2.24
CA GLY A 87 23.95 12.71 -1.12
C GLY A 87 22.82 12.41 -0.14
N SER A 88 21.60 12.89 -0.40
CA SER A 88 20.43 12.63 0.45
C SER A 88 19.84 11.23 0.17
N ILE A 89 19.12 10.71 1.17
CA ILE A 89 18.27 9.52 1.02
C ILE A 89 16.81 9.96 0.87
N VAL A 90 16.12 9.46 -0.16
CA VAL A 90 14.73 9.81 -0.45
C VAL A 90 13.87 8.57 -0.42
N LEU A 91 12.85 8.56 0.42
CA LEU A 91 11.90 7.46 0.57
C LEU A 91 10.59 7.79 -0.15
N PHE A 92 10.06 6.80 -0.86
CA PHE A 92 8.75 6.81 -1.49
C PHE A 92 7.96 5.58 -1.05
N ALA A 93 6.65 5.65 -1.05
CA ALA A 93 5.83 4.44 -1.06
C ALA A 93 6.05 3.68 -2.39
N ASN A 94 6.06 2.36 -2.34
CA ASN A 94 6.14 1.52 -3.55
C ASN A 94 4.75 1.40 -4.20
N ASP A 95 4.21 2.53 -4.61
CA ASP A 95 2.94 2.69 -5.32
C ASP A 95 3.17 3.10 -6.78
N SER A 96 2.09 3.38 -7.51
CA SER A 96 2.18 3.75 -8.92
C SER A 96 2.95 5.05 -9.16
N LEU A 97 2.83 6.05 -8.27
CA LEU A 97 3.56 7.31 -8.38
C LEU A 97 5.02 7.14 -7.97
N GLY A 98 5.30 6.42 -6.87
CA GLY A 98 6.65 6.10 -6.45
C GLY A 98 7.44 5.36 -7.53
N LEU A 99 6.80 4.37 -8.19
CA LEU A 99 7.41 3.64 -9.31
C LEU A 99 7.63 4.50 -10.56
N ASP A 100 6.80 5.51 -10.80
CA ASP A 100 7.00 6.47 -11.91
C ASP A 100 8.13 7.46 -11.62
N VAL A 101 8.25 7.93 -10.37
CA VAL A 101 9.19 9.00 -9.99
C VAL A 101 10.57 8.46 -9.60
N ALA A 102 10.62 7.49 -8.68
CA ALA A 102 11.83 7.13 -7.95
C ALA A 102 12.98 6.61 -8.82
N PRO A 103 12.77 5.70 -9.81
CA PRO A 103 13.88 5.21 -10.63
C PRO A 103 14.58 6.32 -11.42
N GLY A 104 13.77 7.21 -12.03
CA GLY A 104 14.32 8.33 -12.79
C GLY A 104 14.92 9.42 -11.90
N LEU A 105 14.44 9.59 -10.66
CA LEU A 105 15.01 10.51 -9.70
C LEU A 105 16.39 10.05 -9.25
N SER A 106 16.59 8.75 -8.99
CA SER A 106 17.90 8.22 -8.60
C SER A 106 18.99 8.52 -9.63
N ILE A 107 18.67 8.39 -10.91
CA ILE A 107 19.59 8.76 -12.00
C ILE A 107 19.91 10.26 -12.00
N LYS A 108 18.90 11.11 -11.76
CA LYS A 108 19.12 12.57 -11.73
C LYS A 108 19.93 13.03 -10.51
N MET A 109 19.85 12.31 -9.42
CA MET A 109 20.60 12.57 -8.18
C MET A 109 21.96 11.88 -8.13
N ASP A 110 22.31 11.06 -9.14
CA ASP A 110 23.50 10.20 -9.15
C ASP A 110 23.56 9.26 -7.93
N GLY A 111 22.39 8.81 -7.48
CA GLY A 111 22.19 7.98 -6.30
C GLY A 111 21.80 6.55 -6.63
N VAL A 112 21.95 5.67 -5.64
CA VAL A 112 21.51 4.26 -5.73
C VAL A 112 19.98 4.18 -5.72
N PHE A 113 19.41 3.27 -6.52
CA PHE A 113 17.98 2.95 -6.46
C PHE A 113 17.76 1.60 -5.79
N LEU A 114 16.95 1.58 -4.73
CA LEU A 114 16.48 0.37 -4.06
C LEU A 114 14.96 0.30 -4.14
N SER A 115 14.43 -0.75 -4.77
CA SER A 115 12.99 -0.89 -4.97
C SER A 115 12.36 -1.91 -4.03
N ASP A 116 11.11 -1.62 -3.62
CA ASP A 116 10.22 -2.55 -2.90
C ASP A 116 10.85 -3.11 -1.61
N VAL A 117 11.47 -2.23 -0.84
CA VAL A 117 12.13 -2.57 0.42
C VAL A 117 11.09 -2.84 1.51
N ILE A 118 11.30 -3.88 2.29
CA ILE A 118 10.39 -4.30 3.38
C ILE A 118 11.00 -4.13 4.77
N ASP A 119 12.32 -4.03 4.89
CA ASP A 119 13.00 -3.74 6.16
C ASP A 119 14.42 -3.21 5.91
N PHE A 120 15.00 -2.61 6.95
CA PHE A 120 16.38 -2.15 6.99
C PHE A 120 17.08 -2.71 8.22
N GLU A 121 18.34 -3.12 8.07
CA GLU A 121 19.21 -3.45 9.22
C GLU A 121 20.00 -2.23 9.71
N GLY A 122 19.90 -1.09 9.03
CA GLY A 122 20.55 0.16 9.37
C GLY A 122 21.78 0.46 8.51
N MET A 123 22.52 1.49 8.91
CA MET A 123 23.72 1.97 8.23
C MET A 123 25.00 1.61 8.98
N ASP A 124 26.04 1.21 8.24
CA ASP A 124 27.42 1.09 8.72
C ASP A 124 28.31 1.97 7.82
N GLY A 125 28.64 3.16 8.31
CA GLY A 125 29.28 4.20 7.51
C GLY A 125 28.40 4.66 6.35
N ALA A 126 28.85 4.45 5.11
CA ALA A 126 28.07 4.72 3.90
C ALA A 126 27.33 3.48 3.35
N LYS A 127 27.41 2.34 4.04
CA LYS A 127 26.75 1.11 3.61
C LYS A 127 25.39 1.00 4.27
N LEU A 128 24.33 0.99 3.47
CA LEU A 128 22.97 0.70 3.90
C LEU A 128 22.63 -0.77 3.59
N THR A 129 22.16 -1.49 4.60
CA THR A 129 21.65 -2.85 4.42
C THR A 129 20.14 -2.85 4.39
N ALA A 130 19.55 -3.20 3.25
CA ALA A 130 18.12 -3.28 2.99
C ALA A 130 17.67 -4.71 2.73
N ILE A 131 16.42 -5.02 3.09
CA ILE A 131 15.78 -6.32 2.86
C ILE A 131 14.61 -6.14 1.91
N ARG A 132 14.50 -7.01 0.93
CA ARG A 132 13.34 -7.08 0.02
C ARG A 132 12.91 -8.53 -0.20
N GLN A 133 11.68 -8.71 -0.62
CA GLN A 133 11.15 -10.02 -1.00
C GLN A 133 11.35 -10.26 -2.49
N GLU A 134 11.78 -11.47 -2.82
CA GLU A 134 11.93 -11.97 -4.17
C GLU A 134 11.07 -13.21 -4.38
N TYR A 135 10.83 -13.57 -5.65
CA TYR A 135 10.05 -14.76 -6.03
C TYR A 135 8.70 -14.84 -5.32
N SER A 136 7.93 -13.73 -5.35
CA SER A 136 6.60 -13.67 -4.72
C SER A 136 6.60 -13.96 -3.21
N GLY A 137 7.62 -13.48 -2.51
CA GLY A 137 7.73 -13.62 -1.06
C GLY A 137 8.35 -14.93 -0.58
N GLN A 138 8.86 -15.77 -1.48
CA GLN A 138 9.49 -17.04 -1.11
C GLN A 138 10.92 -16.87 -0.61
N VAL A 139 11.59 -15.79 -0.97
CA VAL A 139 12.98 -15.50 -0.61
C VAL A 139 13.11 -14.08 -0.12
N TYR A 140 13.88 -13.89 0.94
CA TYR A 140 14.28 -12.58 1.43
C TYR A 140 15.69 -12.30 0.94
N ALA A 141 15.87 -11.28 0.11
CA ALA A 141 17.16 -10.82 -0.34
C ALA A 141 17.66 -9.71 0.58
N LYS A 142 18.85 -9.92 1.15
CA LYS A 142 19.58 -8.92 1.89
C LYS A 142 20.56 -8.24 0.93
N MET A 143 20.46 -6.92 0.81
CA MET A 143 21.24 -6.12 -0.11
C MET A 143 22.05 -5.07 0.64
N ASP A 144 23.35 -5.05 0.38
CA ASP A 144 24.24 -3.99 0.82
C ASP A 144 24.44 -2.97 -0.31
N ALA A 145 24.14 -1.71 -0.05
CA ALA A 145 24.26 -0.61 -1.00
C ALA A 145 25.18 0.48 -0.47
N ASP A 146 26.10 0.97 -1.28
CA ASP A 146 26.87 2.18 -0.99
C ASP A 146 26.01 3.40 -1.29
N VAL A 147 25.61 4.12 -0.25
CA VAL A 147 24.75 5.31 -0.33
C VAL A 147 25.54 6.60 -0.13
N SER A 148 26.86 6.58 -0.30
CA SER A 148 27.71 7.78 -0.19
C SER A 148 27.30 8.90 -1.16
N GLY A 149 26.79 8.53 -2.35
CA GLY A 149 26.23 9.44 -3.33
C GLY A 149 24.75 9.77 -3.12
N GLY A 150 24.11 9.20 -2.08
CA GLY A 150 22.68 9.26 -1.84
C GLY A 150 21.94 8.03 -2.35
N ALA A 151 20.65 7.96 -2.02
CA ALA A 151 19.80 6.85 -2.42
C ALA A 151 18.34 7.31 -2.66
N VAL A 152 17.65 6.69 -3.61
CA VAL A 152 16.22 6.78 -3.76
C VAL A 152 15.62 5.39 -3.54
N ILE A 153 14.69 5.27 -2.62
CA ILE A 153 14.21 3.99 -2.11
C ILE A 153 12.70 3.95 -2.17
N THR A 154 12.12 2.91 -2.77
CA THR A 154 10.70 2.66 -2.60
C THR A 154 10.45 1.61 -1.52
N VAL A 155 9.57 1.95 -0.58
CA VAL A 155 9.22 1.14 0.59
C VAL A 155 7.86 0.50 0.36
N ARG A 156 7.74 -0.79 0.58
CA ARG A 156 6.47 -1.51 0.41
C ARG A 156 5.44 -1.01 1.42
N PRO A 157 4.26 -0.53 1.00
CA PRO A 157 3.18 -0.18 1.90
C PRO A 157 2.76 -1.36 2.78
N GLY A 158 2.59 -1.13 4.08
CA GLY A 158 2.28 -2.16 5.07
C GLY A 158 3.48 -2.94 5.62
N ALA A 159 4.71 -2.65 5.16
CA ALA A 159 5.91 -3.33 5.67
C ALA A 159 6.39 -2.76 7.01
N PHE A 160 6.10 -1.51 7.29
CA PHE A 160 6.50 -0.85 8.53
C PHE A 160 5.27 -0.46 9.35
N ALA A 161 5.35 -0.63 10.66
CA ALA A 161 4.30 -0.13 11.54
C ALA A 161 4.22 1.40 11.42
N GLY A 162 3.01 1.93 11.34
CA GLY A 162 2.81 3.38 11.34
C GLY A 162 3.24 3.99 12.67
N ASP A 163 4.02 5.07 12.62
CA ASP A 163 4.34 5.86 13.79
C ASP A 163 3.36 7.04 13.89
N GLU A 164 2.28 6.82 14.63
CA GLU A 164 1.29 7.84 14.95
C GLU A 164 1.72 8.72 16.13
N ALA A 165 2.95 8.58 16.61
CA ALA A 165 3.46 9.39 17.73
C ALA A 165 3.45 10.87 17.35
N GLY A 166 2.25 11.40 17.37
CA GLY A 166 1.91 12.75 17.03
C GLY A 166 2.46 13.75 18.02
N GLY A 167 2.50 15.00 17.59
CA GLY A 167 2.81 16.15 18.45
C GLY A 167 4.11 16.83 18.09
N ALA A 168 4.69 16.54 16.94
CA ALA A 168 5.89 17.25 16.50
C ALA A 168 5.63 18.74 16.26
N GLY A 169 4.41 19.13 15.86
CA GLY A 169 4.14 20.52 15.45
C GLY A 169 5.17 20.98 14.42
N GLY A 170 5.42 20.14 13.40
CA GLY A 170 6.50 20.32 12.44
C GLY A 170 6.43 21.63 11.67
N ALA A 171 7.59 22.22 11.36
CA ALA A 171 7.65 23.43 10.58
C ALA A 171 7.29 23.17 9.11
N ILE A 172 6.30 23.90 8.60
CA ILE A 172 5.94 23.87 7.17
C ILE A 172 6.74 24.99 6.46
N GLU A 173 7.52 24.59 5.46
CA GLU A 173 8.31 25.49 4.63
C GLU A 173 7.83 25.46 3.18
N ASP A 174 7.40 26.61 2.64
CA ASP A 174 7.10 26.73 1.22
C ASP A 174 8.40 26.60 0.39
N LYS A 175 8.37 25.74 -0.62
CA LYS A 175 9.45 25.56 -1.58
C LYS A 175 8.97 25.97 -2.97
N ALA A 176 9.69 26.86 -3.59
CA ALA A 176 9.41 27.25 -4.97
C ALA A 176 9.65 26.05 -5.92
N ALA A 177 8.70 25.78 -6.80
CA ALA A 177 8.82 24.77 -7.82
C ALA A 177 8.96 25.44 -9.21
N ASP A 178 10.06 25.15 -9.89
CA ASP A 178 10.16 25.44 -11.33
C ASP A 178 9.70 24.18 -12.10
N VAL A 179 8.39 24.15 -12.41
CA VAL A 179 7.77 22.99 -13.05
C VAL A 179 8.00 23.04 -14.54
N PRO A 180 8.71 22.08 -15.12
CA PRO A 180 8.99 22.08 -16.55
C PRO A 180 7.73 21.75 -17.36
N ALA A 181 7.68 22.26 -18.58
CA ALA A 181 6.69 21.82 -19.55
C ALA A 181 6.98 20.37 -19.98
N VAL A 182 5.98 19.49 -19.86
CA VAL A 182 6.11 18.06 -20.19
C VAL A 182 5.09 17.62 -21.23
N GLY A 183 5.34 16.45 -21.84
CA GLY A 183 4.44 15.89 -22.86
C GLY A 183 3.20 15.24 -22.28
N ARG A 184 3.29 14.62 -21.11
CA ARG A 184 2.16 13.96 -20.43
C ARG A 184 1.20 15.00 -19.87
N LYS A 185 -0.09 14.85 -20.16
CA LYS A 185 -1.15 15.75 -19.67
C LYS A 185 -2.25 14.93 -19.01
N TYR A 186 -2.76 15.42 -17.89
CA TYR A 186 -3.97 14.91 -17.29
C TYR A 186 -5.15 15.19 -18.23
N LEU A 187 -6.00 14.20 -18.43
CA LEU A 187 -7.25 14.33 -19.17
C LEU A 187 -8.44 14.29 -18.24
N GLU A 188 -8.64 13.15 -17.59
CA GLU A 188 -9.75 12.92 -16.67
C GLU A 188 -9.43 11.79 -15.70
N THR A 189 -10.11 11.76 -14.58
CA THR A 189 -10.15 10.62 -13.67
C THR A 189 -11.43 9.85 -13.93
N VAL A 190 -11.31 8.64 -14.47
CA VAL A 190 -12.45 7.73 -14.57
C VAL A 190 -12.63 7.09 -13.22
N ALA A 191 -13.68 7.48 -12.51
CA ALA A 191 -14.05 6.83 -11.25
C ALA A 191 -14.41 5.36 -11.55
N ALA A 192 -13.94 4.44 -10.70
CA ALA A 192 -14.44 3.08 -10.74
C ALA A 192 -15.97 3.12 -10.56
N GLU A 193 -16.70 2.30 -11.32
CA GLU A 193 -18.12 2.12 -11.08
C GLU A 193 -18.30 1.73 -9.61
N VAL A 194 -19.10 2.50 -8.90
CA VAL A 194 -19.42 2.19 -7.51
C VAL A 194 -20.35 0.97 -7.60
N GLY A 195 -19.81 -0.20 -7.25
CA GLY A 195 -20.60 -1.41 -7.12
C GLY A 195 -21.68 -1.25 -6.02
N ASP A 196 -22.49 -2.26 -5.86
CA ASP A 196 -23.57 -2.32 -4.86
C ASP A 196 -23.05 -2.25 -3.41
N VAL A 197 -21.75 -2.49 -3.19
CA VAL A 197 -21.07 -2.42 -1.90
C VAL A 197 -19.65 -1.83 -2.03
N ASP A 198 -19.28 -1.00 -1.06
CA ASP A 198 -17.90 -0.49 -0.92
C ASP A 198 -17.12 -1.37 0.07
N ILE A 199 -16.45 -2.40 -0.46
CA ILE A 199 -15.69 -3.37 0.35
C ILE A 199 -14.48 -2.75 1.06
N THR A 200 -14.06 -1.53 0.70
CA THR A 200 -12.93 -0.87 1.36
C THR A 200 -13.25 -0.41 2.78
N LYS A 201 -14.53 -0.30 3.11
CA LYS A 201 -15.05 0.09 4.43
C LYS A 201 -15.53 -1.08 5.28
N SER A 202 -15.52 -2.29 4.73
CA SER A 202 -16.04 -3.46 5.41
C SER A 202 -15.13 -3.92 6.53
N GLU A 203 -15.70 -4.12 7.73
CA GLU A 203 -14.94 -4.66 8.87
C GLU A 203 -14.74 -6.18 8.78
N VAL A 204 -15.67 -6.89 8.15
CA VAL A 204 -15.61 -8.34 7.95
C VAL A 204 -15.82 -8.62 6.47
N LEU A 205 -14.89 -9.32 5.85
CA LEU A 205 -14.97 -9.74 4.45
C LEU A 205 -14.97 -11.25 4.32
N LEU A 206 -15.97 -11.76 3.59
CA LEU A 206 -15.97 -13.12 3.08
C LEU A 206 -15.53 -13.07 1.63
N SER A 207 -14.31 -13.52 1.35
CA SER A 207 -13.67 -13.38 0.04
C SER A 207 -13.61 -14.73 -0.69
N ILE A 208 -14.12 -14.75 -1.93
CA ILE A 208 -14.32 -15.95 -2.70
C ILE A 208 -13.27 -16.08 -3.80
N GLY A 209 -12.70 -17.27 -3.92
CA GLY A 209 -11.79 -17.63 -5.01
C GLY A 209 -12.37 -18.68 -5.95
N ARG A 210 -11.54 -19.17 -6.88
CA ARG A 210 -11.92 -20.23 -7.84
C ARG A 210 -12.46 -21.52 -7.22
N GLY A 211 -12.21 -21.75 -5.92
CA GLY A 211 -12.76 -22.89 -5.21
C GLY A 211 -14.27 -22.90 -5.13
N ILE A 212 -14.96 -21.80 -5.48
CA ILE A 212 -16.43 -21.74 -5.59
C ILE A 212 -16.96 -22.55 -6.79
N GLU A 213 -16.13 -22.81 -7.78
CA GLU A 213 -16.32 -23.67 -8.96
C GLU A 213 -17.38 -23.19 -9.96
N SER A 214 -18.52 -22.64 -9.53
CA SER A 214 -19.62 -22.18 -10.38
C SER A 214 -20.25 -20.91 -9.85
N GLU A 215 -20.83 -20.10 -10.74
CA GLU A 215 -21.64 -18.93 -10.42
C GLU A 215 -22.84 -19.29 -9.53
N ASP A 216 -23.46 -20.46 -9.78
CA ASP A 216 -24.61 -20.96 -9.01
C ASP A 216 -24.30 -21.13 -7.51
N ASN A 217 -23.04 -21.33 -7.15
CA ASN A 217 -22.63 -21.52 -5.77
C ASN A 217 -22.42 -20.19 -5.02
N LEU A 218 -22.49 -19.03 -5.70
CA LEU A 218 -22.32 -17.71 -5.09
C LEU A 218 -23.42 -17.43 -4.06
N GLU A 219 -24.65 -17.90 -4.28
CA GLU A 219 -25.77 -17.70 -3.37
C GLU A 219 -25.44 -18.20 -1.96
N ALA A 220 -24.83 -19.37 -1.84
CA ALA A 220 -24.42 -19.92 -0.54
C ALA A 220 -23.37 -19.02 0.17
N ALA A 221 -22.48 -18.37 -0.59
CA ALA A 221 -21.52 -17.45 -0.03
C ALA A 221 -22.16 -16.13 0.41
N PHE A 222 -23.13 -15.60 -0.32
CA PHE A 222 -23.90 -14.42 0.09
C PHE A 222 -24.73 -14.69 1.34
N ASP A 223 -25.37 -15.85 1.42
CA ASP A 223 -26.17 -16.25 2.59
C ASP A 223 -25.28 -16.39 3.83
N LEU A 224 -24.13 -17.04 3.72
CA LEU A 224 -23.17 -17.14 4.80
C LEU A 224 -22.67 -15.76 5.23
N ALA A 225 -22.31 -14.90 4.27
CA ALA A 225 -21.85 -13.54 4.56
C ALA A 225 -22.91 -12.74 5.31
N LYS A 226 -24.17 -12.83 4.91
CA LYS A 226 -25.30 -12.18 5.58
C LYS A 226 -25.45 -12.62 7.03
N ILE A 227 -25.31 -13.91 7.31
CA ILE A 227 -25.36 -14.44 8.68
C ILE A 227 -24.18 -13.90 9.49
N MET A 228 -23.00 -13.82 8.90
CA MET A 228 -21.81 -13.30 9.55
C MET A 228 -21.82 -11.78 9.76
N GLY A 229 -22.69 -11.04 9.06
CA GLY A 229 -22.60 -9.58 8.97
C GLY A 229 -21.37 -9.12 8.18
N ALA A 230 -20.99 -9.91 7.18
CA ALA A 230 -19.84 -9.66 6.31
C ALA A 230 -20.28 -9.21 4.93
N ASP A 231 -19.40 -8.48 4.23
CA ASP A 231 -19.56 -8.23 2.80
C ASP A 231 -18.80 -9.25 1.97
N VAL A 232 -19.38 -9.59 0.80
CA VAL A 232 -18.73 -10.53 -0.13
C VAL A 232 -17.75 -9.78 -1.01
N SER A 233 -16.50 -10.24 -1.00
CA SER A 233 -15.45 -9.83 -1.92
C SER A 233 -14.94 -11.03 -2.72
N CYS A 234 -14.03 -10.81 -3.67
CA CYS A 234 -13.53 -11.90 -4.49
C CYS A 234 -12.09 -11.70 -4.96
N SER A 235 -11.52 -12.79 -5.46
CA SER A 235 -10.25 -12.75 -6.18
C SER A 235 -10.49 -12.52 -7.68
N ARG A 236 -9.48 -12.01 -8.39
CA ARG A 236 -9.53 -11.68 -9.82
C ARG A 236 -10.17 -12.75 -10.71
N PRO A 237 -9.92 -14.08 -10.56
CA PRO A 237 -10.56 -15.08 -11.41
C PRO A 237 -12.09 -15.06 -11.42
N ILE A 238 -12.73 -14.60 -10.35
CA ILE A 238 -14.19 -14.48 -10.26
C ILE A 238 -14.69 -13.34 -11.14
N VAL A 239 -13.97 -12.22 -11.14
CA VAL A 239 -14.25 -11.05 -11.99
C VAL A 239 -13.97 -11.37 -13.47
N ASP A 240 -12.86 -12.04 -13.76
CA ASP A 240 -12.51 -12.49 -15.12
C ASP A 240 -13.60 -13.43 -15.70
N SER A 241 -14.27 -14.23 -14.84
CA SER A 241 -15.43 -15.06 -15.18
C SER A 241 -16.75 -14.27 -15.28
N LYS A 242 -16.75 -12.98 -14.93
CA LYS A 242 -17.93 -12.10 -14.90
C LYS A 242 -19.01 -12.52 -13.88
N TRP A 243 -18.64 -13.26 -12.87
CA TRP A 243 -19.57 -13.69 -11.81
C TRP A 243 -19.79 -12.60 -10.74
N LEU A 244 -18.77 -11.77 -10.48
CA LEU A 244 -18.88 -10.59 -9.61
C LEU A 244 -18.22 -9.38 -10.27
N GLU A 245 -18.64 -8.19 -9.87
CA GLU A 245 -18.11 -6.92 -10.37
C GLU A 245 -16.69 -6.64 -9.88
N HIS A 246 -15.94 -5.85 -10.65
CA HIS A 246 -14.58 -5.45 -10.33
C HIS A 246 -14.49 -4.67 -8.99
N ALA A 247 -15.55 -3.97 -8.60
CA ALA A 247 -15.64 -3.27 -7.32
C ALA A 247 -15.48 -4.20 -6.10
N ARG A 248 -15.78 -5.50 -6.26
CA ARG A 248 -15.62 -6.53 -5.22
C ARG A 248 -14.28 -7.26 -5.27
N GLN A 249 -13.42 -6.95 -6.24
CA GLN A 249 -12.11 -7.60 -6.38
C GLN A 249 -11.12 -7.06 -5.35
N VAL A 250 -10.51 -7.96 -4.57
CA VAL A 250 -9.36 -7.66 -3.71
C VAL A 250 -8.05 -8.00 -4.41
N GLY A 251 -7.07 -7.10 -4.34
CA GLY A 251 -5.74 -7.34 -4.90
C GLY A 251 -5.09 -6.08 -5.47
N THR A 252 -3.85 -6.21 -5.96
CA THR A 252 -3.08 -5.09 -6.54
C THR A 252 -3.72 -4.49 -7.79
N SER A 253 -4.56 -5.25 -8.49
CA SER A 253 -5.36 -4.79 -9.65
C SER A 253 -6.84 -4.58 -9.32
N GLY A 254 -7.22 -4.60 -8.05
CA GLY A 254 -8.57 -4.36 -7.54
C GLY A 254 -8.54 -3.39 -6.39
N GLN A 255 -9.38 -3.64 -5.39
CA GLN A 255 -9.48 -2.81 -4.20
C GLN A 255 -8.42 -3.20 -3.15
N THR A 256 -7.92 -2.18 -2.45
CA THR A 256 -7.16 -2.38 -1.22
C THR A 256 -8.12 -2.30 -0.03
N VAL A 257 -8.11 -3.31 0.82
CA VAL A 257 -9.04 -3.46 1.95
C VAL A 257 -8.29 -3.61 3.28
N LYS A 258 -8.90 -3.15 4.37
CA LYS A 258 -8.36 -3.22 5.74
C LYS A 258 -9.41 -3.79 6.71
N PRO A 259 -9.95 -5.00 6.48
CA PRO A 259 -10.95 -5.56 7.39
C PRO A 259 -10.31 -5.97 8.71
N LYS A 260 -11.12 -6.12 9.76
CA LYS A 260 -10.71 -6.77 11.02
C LYS A 260 -10.59 -8.28 10.84
N VAL A 261 -11.54 -8.87 10.07
CA VAL A 261 -11.57 -10.31 9.77
C VAL A 261 -11.67 -10.51 8.26
N TYR A 262 -10.81 -11.37 7.75
CA TYR A 262 -10.78 -11.74 6.33
C TYR A 262 -10.92 -13.26 6.18
N MET A 263 -12.08 -13.70 5.68
CA MET A 263 -12.34 -15.11 5.42
C MET A 263 -12.05 -15.44 3.97
N ALA A 264 -10.96 -16.15 3.71
CA ALA A 264 -10.50 -16.53 2.38
C ALA A 264 -11.04 -17.91 1.99
N MET A 265 -12.13 -17.95 1.20
CA MET A 265 -12.83 -19.16 0.79
C MET A 265 -12.41 -19.59 -0.61
N GLY A 266 -11.62 -20.67 -0.73
CA GLY A 266 -11.15 -21.18 -2.01
C GLY A 266 -10.16 -20.27 -2.74
N ILE A 267 -9.50 -19.38 -2.02
CA ILE A 267 -8.46 -18.44 -2.52
C ILE A 267 -7.10 -19.09 -2.41
N SER A 268 -6.27 -18.98 -3.45
CA SER A 268 -4.92 -19.54 -3.46
C SER A 268 -3.91 -18.76 -2.62
N GLY A 269 -4.13 -17.47 -2.43
CA GLY A 269 -3.17 -16.59 -1.74
C GLY A 269 -2.00 -16.14 -2.62
N ALA A 270 -2.26 -15.92 -3.91
CA ALA A 270 -1.27 -15.30 -4.80
C ALA A 270 -0.90 -13.90 -4.28
N PHE A 271 0.36 -13.49 -4.45
CA PHE A 271 0.88 -12.23 -3.92
C PHE A 271 0.09 -11.00 -4.41
N GLN A 272 -0.44 -11.07 -5.66
CA GLN A 272 -1.28 -9.99 -6.18
C GLN A 272 -2.58 -9.82 -5.38
N HIS A 273 -3.15 -10.93 -4.91
CA HIS A 273 -4.35 -10.90 -4.07
C HIS A 273 -4.00 -10.37 -2.68
N LEU A 274 -2.97 -10.93 -2.06
CA LEU A 274 -2.49 -10.51 -0.73
C LEU A 274 -2.00 -9.06 -0.71
N GLY A 275 -1.49 -8.55 -1.84
CA GLY A 275 -1.08 -7.16 -2.00
C GLY A 275 -2.20 -6.14 -1.82
N GLY A 276 -3.46 -6.54 -2.00
CA GLY A 276 -4.64 -5.72 -1.71
C GLY A 276 -5.14 -5.83 -0.26
N LEU A 277 -4.52 -6.67 0.57
CA LEU A 277 -4.93 -6.87 1.96
C LEU A 277 -3.95 -6.15 2.88
N LYS A 278 -4.44 -5.18 3.65
CA LYS A 278 -3.65 -4.33 4.56
C LYS A 278 -4.20 -4.39 5.99
N GLY A 279 -3.43 -3.84 6.93
CA GLY A 279 -3.89 -3.62 8.31
C GLY A 279 -3.85 -4.87 9.22
N ASN A 280 -3.11 -5.93 8.83
CA ASN A 280 -3.01 -7.17 9.62
C ASN A 280 -4.36 -7.75 10.09
N PRO A 281 -5.30 -8.04 9.18
CA PRO A 281 -6.56 -8.65 9.56
C PRO A 281 -6.36 -10.05 10.14
N PHE A 282 -7.31 -10.50 10.97
CA PHE A 282 -7.39 -11.91 11.35
C PHE A 282 -7.86 -12.73 10.14
N ILE A 283 -7.00 -13.59 9.62
CA ILE A 283 -7.24 -14.36 8.38
C ILE A 283 -7.66 -15.77 8.69
N VAL A 284 -8.87 -16.13 8.24
CA VAL A 284 -9.35 -17.52 8.21
C VAL A 284 -9.33 -18.00 6.78
N ALA A 285 -8.59 -19.06 6.48
CA ALA A 285 -8.46 -19.60 5.14
C ALA A 285 -9.02 -21.00 5.01
N VAL A 286 -9.81 -21.23 3.97
CA VAL A 286 -10.32 -22.57 3.58
C VAL A 286 -9.86 -22.87 2.17
N ASN A 287 -9.16 -23.97 1.97
CA ASN A 287 -8.71 -24.40 0.65
C ASN A 287 -8.54 -25.93 0.57
N LYS A 288 -8.93 -26.54 -0.56
CA LYS A 288 -8.71 -27.97 -0.83
C LYS A 288 -7.23 -28.34 -0.88
N ASN A 289 -6.37 -27.42 -1.35
CA ASN A 289 -4.94 -27.67 -1.49
C ASN A 289 -4.21 -27.30 -0.18
N PRO A 290 -3.68 -28.29 0.57
CA PRO A 290 -2.97 -28.03 1.82
C PRO A 290 -1.67 -27.21 1.65
N LYS A 291 -1.18 -27.08 0.40
CA LYS A 291 0.01 -26.28 0.05
C LYS A 291 -0.34 -24.91 -0.52
N ALA A 292 -1.60 -24.48 -0.44
CA ALA A 292 -2.00 -23.17 -0.93
C ALA A 292 -1.25 -22.05 -0.16
N PRO A 293 -0.63 -21.08 -0.85
CA PRO A 293 0.12 -20.01 -0.20
C PRO A 293 -0.67 -19.20 0.83
N ILE A 294 -2.00 -19.18 0.72
CA ILE A 294 -2.87 -18.48 1.68
C ILE A 294 -2.65 -18.97 3.12
N PHE A 295 -2.30 -20.25 3.32
CA PHE A 295 -2.06 -20.81 4.63
C PHE A 295 -0.78 -20.29 5.31
N GLN A 296 0.13 -19.66 4.56
CA GLN A 296 1.34 -19.04 5.12
C GLN A 296 1.04 -17.73 5.86
N VAL A 297 -0.10 -17.09 5.54
CA VAL A 297 -0.52 -15.80 6.11
C VAL A 297 -1.80 -15.94 6.95
N ALA A 298 -2.41 -17.12 6.98
CA ALA A 298 -3.65 -17.37 7.72
C ALA A 298 -3.37 -17.61 9.21
N ASP A 299 -4.17 -16.97 10.08
CA ASP A 299 -4.19 -17.26 11.51
C ASP A 299 -4.88 -18.61 11.80
N VAL A 300 -5.90 -18.93 11.00
CA VAL A 300 -6.61 -20.22 11.04
C VAL A 300 -6.73 -20.79 9.63
N GLY A 301 -6.25 -22.01 9.43
CA GLY A 301 -6.32 -22.73 8.17
C GLY A 301 -7.16 -23.98 8.24
N ILE A 302 -8.08 -24.15 7.32
CA ILE A 302 -8.94 -25.35 7.17
C ILE A 302 -8.67 -25.97 5.80
N VAL A 303 -8.18 -27.20 5.80
CA VAL A 303 -8.01 -27.96 4.55
C VAL A 303 -9.31 -28.69 4.25
N GLY A 304 -10.04 -28.24 3.25
CA GLY A 304 -11.33 -28.81 2.88
C GLY A 304 -11.99 -28.12 1.69
N ASP A 305 -13.12 -28.65 1.29
CA ASP A 305 -13.95 -28.10 0.25
C ASP A 305 -14.84 -26.99 0.78
N ILE A 306 -14.77 -25.80 0.19
CA ILE A 306 -15.63 -24.69 0.60
C ILE A 306 -17.12 -24.98 0.37
N LEU A 307 -17.46 -25.81 -0.62
CA LEU A 307 -18.85 -26.18 -0.93
C LEU A 307 -19.46 -27.11 0.16
N GLU A 308 -18.62 -27.85 0.87
CA GLU A 308 -19.03 -28.65 2.03
C GLU A 308 -19.00 -27.80 3.33
N ILE A 309 -17.98 -26.96 3.47
CA ILE A 309 -17.75 -26.20 4.71
C ILE A 309 -18.71 -25.02 4.86
N MET A 310 -19.07 -24.31 3.79
CA MET A 310 -19.98 -23.16 3.88
C MET A 310 -21.36 -23.53 4.47
N PRO A 311 -22.04 -24.59 4.04
CA PRO A 311 -23.32 -24.99 4.62
C PRO A 311 -23.20 -25.38 6.12
N GLU A 312 -22.14 -26.12 6.48
CA GLU A 312 -21.86 -26.51 7.86
C GLU A 312 -21.62 -25.29 8.76
N MET A 313 -20.87 -24.30 8.24
CA MET A 313 -20.65 -23.02 8.96
C MET A 313 -21.94 -22.26 9.13
N GLN A 314 -22.78 -22.22 8.10
CA GLN A 314 -24.07 -21.54 8.14
C GLN A 314 -24.95 -22.14 9.23
N GLU A 315 -25.13 -23.46 9.24
CA GLU A 315 -25.90 -24.17 10.27
C GLU A 315 -25.39 -23.85 11.70
N LYS A 316 -24.07 -23.92 11.90
CA LYS A 316 -23.46 -23.64 13.19
C LYS A 316 -23.64 -22.19 13.66
N LEU A 317 -23.52 -21.23 12.75
CA LEU A 317 -23.71 -19.82 13.07
C LEU A 317 -25.18 -19.51 13.38
N GLU A 318 -26.12 -20.17 12.71
CA GLU A 318 -27.56 -20.06 13.03
C GLU A 318 -27.86 -20.63 14.42
N GLU A 319 -27.32 -21.82 14.76
CA GLU A 319 -27.44 -22.41 16.09
C GLU A 319 -26.87 -21.50 17.20
N MET A 320 -25.78 -20.76 16.92
CA MET A 320 -25.17 -19.86 17.91
C MET A 320 -25.93 -18.56 18.11
N LYS A 321 -26.77 -18.16 17.17
CA LYS A 321 -27.57 -16.92 17.23
C LYS A 321 -28.96 -17.10 17.80
N GLY A 322 -29.49 -18.33 17.79
CA GLY A 322 -30.79 -18.70 18.36
C GLY A 322 -30.69 -19.00 19.84
#